data_6f46b8b9ee663f99747a96f4983b7629
#
_entry.id   6f46b8b9ee663f99747a96f4983b7629
#
_cell.length_a   1.000
_cell.length_b   1.000
_cell.length_c   1.000
_cell.angle_alpha   90.00
_cell.angle_beta   90.00
_cell.angle_gamma   90.00
#
_symmetry.space_group_name_H-M   'P 1'
#
loop_
_entity.id
_entity.type
_entity.pdbx_description
1 polymer ?
#
loop_
_entity_poly.entity_id
_entity_poly.type
_entity_poly.pdbx_seq_one_letter_code
_entity_poly.pdbx_strand_id
1 'polypeptide(L)'
;VALIAYGAWLFLHKPTGYWNIAVFGVDSRDGNTKNALADVQMICSIDRATGEIRLVSVYRDTYLKINSEGTYHKINEAYFKGGHKQAVSALEENLDIKIDDYATFNWKSVAEAINILGGIDLEITPAEFKYINGFITETVNSTGIGSYQLEQAGMNHLDGVQAVAYSRLRLMDTDFQRTERQRKVVELALAKAKQADLSTLTSLAGYMVQEISTSVGVDDVLPLAKDIGKYHIGETAGFPFSRQTMKIGKMDCVVP
;
A
#
# COMPACT_ATOMS: atom_id res chain seq x y z
N VAL A 1 -21.84 -36.93 -5.42
CA VAL A 1 -20.44 -37.43 -5.46
C VAL A 1 -19.51 -36.34 -6.00
N ALA A 2 -19.80 -35.72 -7.19
CA ALA A 2 -18.94 -34.68 -7.79
C ALA A 2 -18.76 -33.43 -6.90
N LEU A 3 -19.83 -32.96 -6.24
CA LEU A 3 -19.77 -31.81 -5.32
C LEU A 3 -18.95 -32.12 -4.05
N ILE A 4 -19.02 -33.35 -3.55
CA ILE A 4 -18.22 -33.80 -2.40
C ILE A 4 -16.74 -33.93 -2.79
N ALA A 5 -16.47 -34.47 -3.98
CA ALA A 5 -15.11 -34.57 -4.52
C ALA A 5 -14.50 -33.20 -4.79
N TYR A 6 -15.28 -32.25 -5.33
CA TYR A 6 -14.85 -30.87 -5.55
C TYR A 6 -14.61 -30.14 -4.23
N GLY A 7 -15.48 -30.30 -3.24
CA GLY A 7 -15.30 -29.76 -1.90
C GLY A 7 -14.07 -30.32 -1.17
N ALA A 8 -13.82 -31.64 -1.30
CA ALA A 8 -12.63 -32.29 -0.78
C ALA A 8 -11.36 -31.82 -1.52
N TRP A 9 -11.46 -31.65 -2.85
CA TRP A 9 -10.35 -31.12 -3.66
C TRP A 9 -10.01 -29.69 -3.24
N LEU A 10 -11.00 -28.80 -3.06
CA LEU A 10 -10.80 -27.43 -2.57
C LEU A 10 -10.21 -27.41 -1.16
N PHE A 11 -10.62 -28.35 -0.29
CA PHE A 11 -10.07 -28.45 1.06
C PHE A 11 -8.61 -28.93 1.07
N LEU A 12 -8.27 -29.89 0.20
CA LEU A 12 -6.92 -30.43 0.06
C LEU A 12 -5.96 -29.52 -0.70
N HIS A 13 -6.50 -28.62 -1.54
CA HIS A 13 -5.73 -27.66 -2.36
C HIS A 13 -5.88 -26.22 -1.85
N LYS A 14 -6.13 -26.05 -0.55
CA LYS A 14 -6.02 -24.71 0.04
C LYS A 14 -4.64 -24.14 -0.28
N PRO A 15 -4.56 -22.92 -0.81
CA PRO A 15 -3.27 -22.29 -1.05
C PRO A 15 -2.48 -22.28 0.27
N THR A 16 -1.33 -22.93 0.27
CA THR A 16 -0.40 -22.96 1.39
C THR A 16 0.77 -22.05 1.11
N GLY A 17 1.43 -21.56 2.16
CA GLY A 17 2.59 -20.70 2.04
C GLY A 17 2.25 -19.20 2.01
N TYR A 18 3.27 -18.42 1.71
CA TYR A 18 3.18 -16.97 1.66
C TYR A 18 2.70 -16.50 0.29
N TRP A 19 1.85 -15.48 0.28
CA TRP A 19 1.47 -14.74 -0.89
C TRP A 19 2.07 -13.35 -0.79
N ASN A 20 3.06 -13.07 -1.63
CA ASN A 20 3.80 -11.81 -1.62
C ASN A 20 3.29 -10.89 -2.71
N ILE A 21 2.77 -9.74 -2.33
CA ILE A 21 2.22 -8.73 -3.24
C ILE A 21 3.09 -7.49 -3.14
N ALA A 22 3.64 -7.02 -4.27
CA ALA A 22 4.28 -5.72 -4.34
C ALA A 22 3.21 -4.63 -4.50
N VAL A 23 3.16 -3.71 -3.55
CA VAL A 23 2.24 -2.58 -3.55
C VAL A 23 3.00 -1.30 -3.90
N PHE A 24 2.55 -0.63 -4.96
CA PHE A 24 3.11 0.64 -5.43
C PHE A 24 2.09 1.76 -5.30
N GLY A 25 2.51 2.88 -4.73
CA GLY A 25 1.74 4.12 -4.73
C GLY A 25 2.42 5.14 -5.63
N VAL A 26 1.71 5.60 -6.65
CA VAL A 26 2.21 6.56 -7.62
C VAL A 26 1.43 7.88 -7.56
N ASP A 27 2.13 9.00 -7.70
CA ASP A 27 1.51 10.31 -7.84
C ASP A 27 1.16 10.56 -9.31
N SER A 28 0.01 10.04 -9.72
CA SER A 28 -0.53 10.24 -11.07
C SER A 28 -1.80 11.08 -10.97
N ARG A 29 -1.74 12.31 -11.51
CA ARG A 29 -2.87 13.25 -11.49
C ARG A 29 -3.89 12.99 -12.61
N ASP A 30 -3.46 12.33 -13.67
CA ASP A 30 -4.25 12.04 -14.88
C ASP A 30 -4.65 10.56 -15.01
N GLY A 31 -4.41 9.75 -13.97
CA GLY A 31 -4.63 8.31 -14.00
C GLY A 31 -3.59 7.52 -14.81
N ASN A 32 -2.63 8.21 -15.45
CA ASN A 32 -1.56 7.57 -16.19
C ASN A 32 -0.42 7.17 -15.23
N THR A 33 -0.37 5.90 -14.85
CA THR A 33 0.69 5.35 -13.99
C THR A 33 2.01 5.10 -14.73
N LYS A 34 2.05 5.29 -16.06
CA LYS A 34 3.28 5.13 -16.83
C LYS A 34 4.17 6.34 -16.60
N ASN A 35 5.46 6.10 -16.38
CA ASN A 35 6.47 7.13 -16.11
C ASN A 35 6.20 7.95 -14.84
N ALA A 36 5.53 7.40 -13.85
CA ALA A 36 5.39 7.98 -12.51
C ALA A 36 6.42 7.37 -11.56
N LEU A 37 6.93 8.18 -10.63
CA LEU A 37 7.75 7.66 -9.54
C LEU A 37 6.86 6.93 -8.54
N ALA A 38 7.28 5.73 -8.12
CA ALA A 38 6.62 5.03 -7.04
C ALA A 38 7.11 5.61 -5.69
N ASP A 39 6.35 6.54 -5.16
CA ASP A 39 6.64 7.16 -3.86
C ASP A 39 6.32 6.26 -2.67
N VAL A 40 5.47 5.26 -2.89
CA VAL A 40 5.20 4.16 -1.96
C VAL A 40 5.64 2.87 -2.62
N GLN A 41 6.45 2.09 -1.91
CA GLN A 41 6.81 0.73 -2.27
C GLN A 41 6.72 -0.12 -1.02
N MET A 42 5.86 -1.11 -1.04
CA MET A 42 5.59 -1.97 0.11
C MET A 42 5.45 -3.41 -0.34
N ILE A 43 6.01 -4.33 0.41
CA ILE A 43 5.74 -5.75 0.29
C ILE A 43 4.67 -6.12 1.31
N CYS A 44 3.56 -6.63 0.83
CA CYS A 44 2.51 -7.23 1.62
C CYS A 44 2.64 -8.74 1.52
N SER A 45 3.11 -9.38 2.60
CA SER A 45 3.30 -10.83 2.66
C SER A 45 2.19 -11.43 3.52
N ILE A 46 1.35 -12.26 2.93
CA ILE A 46 0.19 -12.90 3.57
C ILE A 46 0.50 -14.36 3.80
N ASP A 47 0.58 -14.79 5.06
CA ASP A 47 0.60 -16.20 5.41
C ASP A 47 -0.82 -16.77 5.23
N ARG A 48 -1.01 -17.57 4.20
CA ARG A 48 -2.30 -18.17 3.87
C ARG A 48 -2.77 -19.20 4.89
N ALA A 49 -1.87 -19.76 5.68
CA ALA A 49 -2.21 -20.72 6.74
C ALA A 49 -2.77 -20.01 7.98
N THR A 50 -2.10 -18.96 8.45
CA THR A 50 -2.45 -18.26 9.69
C THR A 50 -3.31 -17.01 9.47
N GLY A 51 -3.24 -16.41 8.30
CA GLY A 51 -3.84 -15.11 8.01
C GLY A 51 -3.01 -13.92 8.50
N GLU A 52 -1.78 -14.14 8.97
CA GLU A 52 -0.86 -13.06 9.32
C GLU A 52 -0.44 -12.28 8.07
N ILE A 53 -0.55 -10.97 8.15
CA ILE A 53 -0.11 -10.03 7.10
C ILE A 53 1.08 -9.27 7.63
N ARG A 54 2.21 -9.35 6.94
CA ARG A 54 3.42 -8.58 7.23
C ARG A 54 3.57 -7.48 6.19
N LEU A 55 3.85 -6.26 6.65
CA LEU A 55 4.04 -5.10 5.79
C LEU A 55 5.46 -4.59 5.92
N VAL A 56 6.19 -4.60 4.81
CA VAL A 56 7.55 -4.05 4.75
C VAL A 56 7.59 -2.93 3.73
N SER A 57 7.74 -1.69 4.20
CA SER A 57 7.96 -0.53 3.32
C SER A 57 9.40 -0.49 2.85
N VAL A 58 9.63 -0.40 1.54
CA VAL A 58 10.95 -0.12 0.98
C VAL A 58 11.08 1.38 0.80
N TYR A 59 12.05 2.00 1.47
CA TYR A 59 12.22 3.45 1.39
C TYR A 59 12.58 3.86 -0.03
N ARG A 60 11.84 4.78 -0.62
CA ARG A 60 11.92 5.16 -2.04
C ARG A 60 13.32 5.63 -2.48
N ASP A 61 14.07 6.24 -1.55
CA ASP A 61 15.40 6.79 -1.79
C ASP A 61 16.52 5.76 -1.51
N THR A 62 16.18 4.49 -1.28
CA THR A 62 17.17 3.43 -1.08
C THR A 62 17.95 3.19 -2.35
N TYR A 63 19.29 3.26 -2.26
CA TYR A 63 20.20 3.06 -3.38
C TYR A 63 20.42 1.57 -3.62
N LEU A 64 19.77 1.05 -4.64
CA LEU A 64 19.73 -0.38 -4.97
C LEU A 64 19.88 -0.59 -6.48
N LYS A 65 20.08 -1.82 -6.88
CA LYS A 65 20.05 -2.23 -8.29
C LYS A 65 18.63 -2.11 -8.84
N ILE A 66 18.47 -1.36 -9.93
CA ILE A 66 17.13 -1.04 -10.47
C ILE A 66 16.78 -1.77 -11.76
N ASN A 67 17.74 -2.50 -12.37
CA ASN A 67 17.52 -3.27 -13.58
C ASN A 67 18.50 -4.45 -13.70
N SER A 68 18.23 -5.35 -14.62
CA SER A 68 19.09 -6.52 -14.91
C SER A 68 20.46 -6.18 -15.47
N GLU A 69 20.67 -4.95 -15.96
CA GLU A 69 21.93 -4.46 -16.50
C GLU A 69 22.93 -4.06 -15.40
N GLY A 70 22.52 -4.10 -14.13
CA GLY A 70 23.37 -3.75 -12.99
C GLY A 70 23.42 -2.25 -12.68
N THR A 71 22.46 -1.46 -13.15
CA THR A 71 22.39 -0.05 -12.82
C THR A 71 21.89 0.16 -11.40
N TYR A 72 22.63 0.93 -10.60
CA TYR A 72 22.24 1.33 -9.26
C TYR A 72 21.66 2.74 -9.27
N HIS A 73 20.54 2.93 -8.61
CA HIS A 73 19.86 4.22 -8.43
C HIS A 73 18.92 4.16 -7.23
N LYS A 74 18.21 5.25 -6.91
CA LYS A 74 17.09 5.19 -5.97
C LYS A 74 16.05 4.18 -6.47
N ILE A 75 15.58 3.30 -5.61
CA ILE A 75 14.72 2.18 -6.01
C ILE A 75 13.40 2.63 -6.68
N ASN A 76 12.88 3.81 -6.35
CA ASN A 76 11.67 4.36 -6.98
C ASN A 76 11.83 4.64 -8.49
N GLU A 77 13.06 4.80 -8.98
CA GLU A 77 13.36 4.95 -10.41
C GLU A 77 13.07 3.67 -11.22
N ALA A 78 13.10 2.50 -10.59
CA ALA A 78 12.78 1.25 -11.28
C ALA A 78 11.35 1.29 -11.85
N TYR A 79 10.39 1.81 -11.07
CA TYR A 79 9.02 1.97 -11.53
C TYR A 79 8.89 3.03 -12.65
N PHE A 80 9.55 4.15 -12.49
CA PHE A 80 9.55 5.23 -13.49
C PHE A 80 10.07 4.76 -14.85
N LYS A 81 11.13 3.94 -14.85
CA LYS A 81 11.80 3.48 -16.09
C LYS A 81 11.11 2.32 -16.78
N GLY A 82 10.55 1.37 -16.04
CA GLY A 82 10.00 0.14 -16.61
C GLY A 82 8.67 -0.31 -15.99
N GLY A 83 8.00 0.59 -15.25
CA GLY A 83 6.71 0.29 -14.62
C GLY A 83 6.79 -0.81 -13.56
N HIS A 84 5.65 -1.42 -13.28
CA HIS A 84 5.57 -2.47 -12.28
C HIS A 84 6.49 -3.67 -12.56
N LYS A 85 6.71 -4.03 -13.83
CA LYS A 85 7.56 -5.18 -14.18
C LYS A 85 8.99 -5.00 -13.73
N GLN A 86 9.59 -3.85 -14.03
CA GLN A 86 10.97 -3.57 -13.62
C GLN A 86 11.06 -3.34 -12.12
N ALA A 87 10.07 -2.68 -11.51
CA ALA A 87 10.04 -2.46 -10.07
C ALA A 87 9.92 -3.77 -9.28
N VAL A 88 9.05 -4.70 -9.71
CA VAL A 88 8.93 -6.04 -9.10
C VAL A 88 10.25 -6.80 -9.22
N SER A 89 10.83 -6.88 -10.43
CA SER A 89 12.11 -7.57 -10.64
C SER A 89 13.24 -6.99 -9.79
N ALA A 90 13.30 -5.65 -9.67
CA ALA A 90 14.30 -5.00 -8.81
C ALA A 90 14.10 -5.34 -7.33
N LEU A 91 12.85 -5.36 -6.84
CA LEU A 91 12.56 -5.75 -5.46
C LEU A 91 12.88 -7.22 -5.20
N GLU A 92 12.53 -8.13 -6.11
CA GLU A 92 12.86 -9.57 -6.00
C GLU A 92 14.37 -9.78 -5.89
N GLU A 93 15.15 -9.12 -6.75
CA GLU A 93 16.59 -9.28 -6.79
C GLU A 93 17.28 -8.70 -5.54
N ASN A 94 16.89 -7.50 -5.09
CA ASN A 94 17.54 -6.85 -3.95
C ASN A 94 17.12 -7.41 -2.59
N LEU A 95 15.92 -7.98 -2.49
CA LEU A 95 15.39 -8.52 -1.24
C LEU A 95 15.48 -10.05 -1.14
N ASP A 96 15.92 -10.72 -2.22
CA ASP A 96 15.97 -12.18 -2.34
C ASP A 96 14.64 -12.84 -1.97
N ILE A 97 13.55 -12.33 -2.54
CA ILE A 97 12.19 -12.83 -2.34
C ILE A 97 11.52 -13.08 -3.69
N LYS A 98 10.52 -13.96 -3.68
CA LYS A 98 9.59 -14.12 -4.80
C LYS A 98 8.38 -13.23 -4.56
N ILE A 99 8.00 -12.45 -5.57
CA ILE A 99 6.77 -11.65 -5.59
C ILE A 99 5.78 -12.33 -6.53
N ASP A 100 4.61 -12.68 -6.01
CA ASP A 100 3.60 -13.42 -6.77
C ASP A 100 2.71 -12.48 -7.58
N ASP A 101 2.35 -11.33 -7.00
CA ASP A 101 1.45 -10.36 -7.61
C ASP A 101 1.88 -8.93 -7.30
N TYR A 102 1.27 -7.98 -8.02
CA TYR A 102 1.45 -6.56 -7.77
C TYR A 102 0.12 -5.81 -7.74
N ALA A 103 0.12 -4.64 -7.08
CA ALA A 103 -0.97 -3.69 -7.10
C ALA A 103 -0.42 -2.27 -7.11
N THR A 104 -0.83 -1.45 -8.07
CA THR A 104 -0.44 -0.04 -8.18
C THR A 104 -1.63 0.85 -7.94
N PHE A 105 -1.51 1.71 -6.94
CA PHE A 105 -2.52 2.67 -6.51
C PHE A 105 -2.11 4.10 -6.86
N ASN A 106 -3.08 4.95 -7.13
CA ASN A 106 -2.94 6.39 -7.04
C ASN A 106 -3.70 6.93 -5.82
N TRP A 107 -3.53 8.20 -5.49
CA TRP A 107 -4.17 8.80 -4.33
C TRP A 107 -5.69 8.75 -4.39
N LYS A 108 -6.26 8.89 -5.59
CA LYS A 108 -7.71 8.82 -5.81
C LYS A 108 -8.24 7.43 -5.47
N SER A 109 -7.61 6.37 -5.97
CA SER A 109 -8.07 4.99 -5.72
C SER A 109 -7.99 4.61 -4.24
N VAL A 110 -6.97 5.09 -3.51
CA VAL A 110 -6.87 4.88 -2.06
C VAL A 110 -7.98 5.63 -1.33
N ALA A 111 -8.23 6.90 -1.68
CA ALA A 111 -9.27 7.70 -1.04
C ALA A 111 -10.66 7.08 -1.24
N GLU A 112 -10.99 6.67 -2.46
CA GLU A 112 -12.27 6.01 -2.75
C GLU A 112 -12.42 4.67 -2.01
N ALA A 113 -11.34 3.86 -1.96
CA ALA A 113 -11.38 2.59 -1.22
C ALA A 113 -11.70 2.81 0.28
N ILE A 114 -11.10 3.81 0.90
CA ILE A 114 -11.37 4.17 2.29
C ILE A 114 -12.79 4.72 2.45
N ASN A 115 -13.30 5.52 1.50
CA ASN A 115 -14.67 6.01 1.50
C ASN A 115 -15.69 4.87 1.41
N ILE A 116 -15.43 3.85 0.58
CA ILE A 116 -16.29 2.64 0.48
C ILE A 116 -16.36 1.91 1.83
N LEU A 117 -15.25 1.88 2.59
CA LEU A 117 -15.19 1.31 3.94
C LEU A 117 -15.88 2.19 5.00
N GLY A 118 -16.31 3.40 4.64
CA GLY A 118 -16.92 4.36 5.57
C GLY A 118 -15.91 5.14 6.40
N GLY A 119 -14.68 5.33 5.93
CA GLY A 119 -13.64 6.07 6.62
C GLY A 119 -12.88 5.27 7.68
N ILE A 120 -11.93 5.93 8.33
CA ILE A 120 -11.11 5.34 9.42
C ILE A 120 -11.05 6.27 10.62
N ASP A 121 -10.94 5.70 11.82
CA ASP A 121 -10.79 6.46 13.06
C ASP A 121 -9.31 6.53 13.43
N LEU A 122 -8.78 7.74 13.60
CA LEU A 122 -7.36 7.97 13.84
C LEU A 122 -7.13 9.18 14.74
N GLU A 123 -6.23 9.01 15.69
CA GLU A 123 -5.76 10.12 16.53
C GLU A 123 -4.73 10.95 15.77
N ILE A 124 -5.03 12.25 15.61
CA ILE A 124 -4.15 13.24 14.99
C ILE A 124 -3.44 14.01 16.08
N THR A 125 -2.12 13.94 16.12
CA THR A 125 -1.32 14.68 17.09
C THR A 125 -1.37 16.20 16.82
N PRO A 126 -1.11 17.07 17.82
CA PRO A 126 -1.03 18.52 17.59
C PRO A 126 0.01 18.92 16.53
N ALA A 127 1.11 18.15 16.42
CA ALA A 127 2.14 18.38 15.41
C ALA A 127 1.63 18.05 13.99
N GLU A 128 0.89 16.95 13.83
CA GLU A 128 0.27 16.56 12.56
C GLU A 128 -0.85 17.52 12.17
N PHE A 129 -1.67 17.93 13.13
CA PHE A 129 -2.77 18.87 12.90
C PHE A 129 -2.29 20.19 12.31
N LYS A 130 -1.13 20.67 12.71
CA LYS A 130 -0.52 21.90 12.18
C LYS A 130 -0.37 21.90 10.66
N TYR A 131 -0.19 20.72 10.05
CA TYR A 131 0.11 20.60 8.61
C TYR A 131 -0.96 19.88 7.82
N ILE A 132 -1.76 18.98 8.44
CA ILE A 132 -2.65 18.07 7.72
C ILE A 132 -3.66 18.78 6.83
N ASN A 133 -4.19 19.94 7.27
CA ASN A 133 -5.18 20.69 6.51
C ASN A 133 -4.63 21.21 5.16
N GLY A 134 -3.35 21.55 5.10
CA GLY A 134 -2.68 21.87 3.83
C GLY A 134 -2.63 20.66 2.89
N PHE A 135 -2.30 19.48 3.44
CA PHE A 135 -2.28 18.23 2.66
C PHE A 135 -3.69 17.77 2.24
N ILE A 136 -4.72 18.03 3.05
CA ILE A 136 -6.12 17.78 2.65
C ILE A 136 -6.46 18.62 1.42
N THR A 137 -6.16 19.93 1.44
CA THR A 137 -6.40 20.82 0.30
C THR A 137 -5.66 20.34 -0.96
N GLU A 138 -4.39 19.97 -0.84
CA GLU A 138 -3.63 19.41 -1.97
C GLU A 138 -4.23 18.10 -2.48
N THR A 139 -4.70 17.23 -1.57
CA THR A 139 -5.30 15.94 -1.93
C THR A 139 -6.65 16.11 -2.61
N VAL A 140 -7.50 17.03 -2.16
CA VAL A 140 -8.73 17.44 -2.87
C VAL A 140 -8.40 17.87 -4.31
N ASN A 141 -7.41 18.75 -4.47
CA ASN A 141 -7.02 19.25 -5.79
C ASN A 141 -6.45 18.15 -6.71
N SER A 142 -5.70 17.19 -6.14
CA SER A 142 -5.06 16.13 -6.93
C SER A 142 -6.01 14.97 -7.27
N THR A 143 -7.00 14.68 -6.41
CA THR A 143 -7.93 13.56 -6.60
C THR A 143 -9.24 13.99 -7.25
N GLY A 144 -9.63 15.25 -7.12
CA GLY A 144 -10.95 15.75 -7.50
C GLY A 144 -12.08 15.30 -6.56
N ILE A 145 -11.77 14.65 -5.44
CA ILE A 145 -12.74 14.21 -4.44
C ILE A 145 -12.89 15.33 -3.40
N GLY A 146 -14.12 15.76 -3.13
CA GLY A 146 -14.41 16.74 -2.10
C GLY A 146 -14.15 16.20 -0.69
N SER A 147 -13.66 17.07 0.19
CA SER A 147 -13.47 16.78 1.62
C SER A 147 -13.42 18.06 2.43
N TYR A 148 -13.37 17.93 3.75
CA TYR A 148 -13.33 19.04 4.71
C TYR A 148 -12.02 19.05 5.47
N GLN A 149 -11.61 20.24 5.91
CA GLN A 149 -10.48 20.38 6.83
C GLN A 149 -10.86 19.85 8.23
N LEU A 150 -9.88 19.34 8.96
CA LEU A 150 -10.07 18.98 10.36
C LEU A 150 -10.15 20.23 11.22
N GLU A 151 -11.00 20.19 12.25
CA GLU A 151 -11.21 21.32 13.17
C GLU A 151 -10.26 21.28 14.38
N GLN A 152 -9.77 20.09 14.74
CA GLN A 152 -8.94 19.90 15.94
C GLN A 152 -8.01 18.68 15.84
N ALA A 153 -6.98 18.68 16.68
CA ALA A 153 -6.19 17.49 16.96
C ALA A 153 -6.99 16.49 17.83
N GLY A 154 -6.44 15.30 18.05
CA GLY A 154 -7.09 14.24 18.80
C GLY A 154 -7.78 13.23 17.90
N MET A 155 -8.72 12.47 18.45
CA MET A 155 -9.44 11.45 17.72
C MET A 155 -10.35 12.08 16.66
N ASN A 156 -10.16 11.70 15.41
CA ASN A 156 -10.94 12.13 14.27
C ASN A 156 -11.43 10.92 13.47
N HIS A 157 -12.63 11.03 12.93
CA HIS A 157 -13.11 10.12 11.89
C HIS A 157 -12.73 10.72 10.53
N LEU A 158 -11.79 10.06 9.85
CA LEU A 158 -11.22 10.54 8.59
C LEU A 158 -11.94 9.91 7.40
N ASP A 159 -12.35 10.74 6.44
CA ASP A 159 -12.70 10.27 5.11
C ASP A 159 -11.46 9.84 4.32
N GLY A 160 -11.67 9.31 3.11
CA GLY A 160 -10.57 8.81 2.29
C GLY A 160 -9.55 9.87 1.91
N VAL A 161 -9.98 11.11 1.63
CA VAL A 161 -9.08 12.22 1.28
C VAL A 161 -8.24 12.62 2.48
N GLN A 162 -8.84 12.71 3.67
CA GLN A 162 -8.15 13.03 4.93
C GLN A 162 -7.14 11.93 5.31
N ALA A 163 -7.51 10.65 5.12
CA ALA A 163 -6.62 9.52 5.36
C ALA A 163 -5.42 9.50 4.39
N VAL A 164 -5.64 9.80 3.11
CA VAL A 164 -4.55 9.98 2.14
C VAL A 164 -3.68 11.17 2.53
N ALA A 165 -4.26 12.31 2.89
CA ALA A 165 -3.51 13.47 3.35
C ALA A 165 -2.61 13.15 4.55
N TYR A 166 -3.13 12.40 5.53
CA TYR A 166 -2.35 11.91 6.66
C TYR A 166 -1.15 11.05 6.22
N SER A 167 -1.37 10.12 5.29
CA SER A 167 -0.31 9.25 4.75
C SER A 167 0.77 10.00 3.96
N ARG A 168 0.48 11.24 3.52
CA ARG A 168 1.39 12.10 2.75
C ARG A 168 2.19 13.08 3.62
N LEU A 169 1.86 13.25 4.90
CA LEU A 169 2.55 14.17 5.81
C LEU A 169 4.06 13.93 5.82
N ARG A 170 4.86 14.99 5.65
CA ARG A 170 6.33 14.95 5.63
C ARG A 170 7.04 16.25 6.05
N LEU A 171 6.28 17.33 6.34
CA LEU A 171 6.88 18.63 6.65
C LEU A 171 7.45 18.73 8.08
N MET A 172 7.09 17.79 8.94
CA MET A 172 7.44 17.77 10.36
C MET A 172 8.48 16.71 10.72
N ASP A 173 8.78 15.80 9.78
CA ASP A 173 9.60 14.64 10.04
C ASP A 173 10.20 14.04 8.75
N THR A 174 10.79 12.85 8.86
CA THR A 174 11.51 12.18 7.78
C THR A 174 10.59 11.31 6.91
N ASP A 175 11.12 10.85 5.78
CA ASP A 175 10.45 9.86 4.92
C ASP A 175 10.13 8.54 5.65
N PHE A 176 10.89 8.22 6.70
CA PHE A 176 10.67 7.02 7.50
C PHE A 176 9.33 7.08 8.26
N GLN A 177 9.03 8.19 8.92
CA GLN A 177 7.75 8.39 9.61
C GLN A 177 6.58 8.44 8.63
N ARG A 178 6.79 8.96 7.41
CA ARG A 178 5.76 8.90 6.36
C ARG A 178 5.39 7.45 6.03
N THR A 179 6.36 6.56 5.88
CA THR A 179 6.05 5.13 5.60
C THR A 179 5.36 4.44 6.78
N GLU A 180 5.63 4.85 8.01
CA GLU A 180 4.90 4.37 9.20
C GLU A 180 3.44 4.79 9.15
N ARG A 181 3.13 6.05 8.79
CA ARG A 181 1.75 6.51 8.59
C ARG A 181 1.02 5.75 7.49
N GLN A 182 1.71 5.43 6.40
CA GLN A 182 1.14 4.63 5.32
C GLN A 182 0.76 3.22 5.82
N ARG A 183 1.63 2.55 6.56
CA ARG A 183 1.31 1.25 7.16
C ARG A 183 0.16 1.35 8.16
N LYS A 184 0.12 2.44 8.96
CA LYS A 184 -0.97 2.70 9.90
C LYS A 184 -2.33 2.84 9.21
N VAL A 185 -2.38 3.54 8.08
CA VAL A 185 -3.60 3.65 7.27
C VAL A 185 -4.05 2.27 6.76
N VAL A 186 -3.12 1.44 6.28
CA VAL A 186 -3.44 0.05 5.85
C VAL A 186 -3.99 -0.78 7.00
N GLU A 187 -3.38 -0.69 8.19
CA GLU A 187 -3.84 -1.39 9.40
C GLU A 187 -5.27 -0.99 9.77
N LEU A 188 -5.56 0.31 9.79
CA LEU A 188 -6.90 0.83 10.13
C LEU A 188 -7.93 0.48 9.06
N ALA A 189 -7.55 0.53 7.78
CA ALA A 189 -8.42 0.11 6.69
C ALA A 189 -8.78 -1.39 6.80
N LEU A 190 -7.81 -2.25 7.13
CA LEU A 190 -8.09 -3.67 7.39
C LEU A 190 -9.02 -3.86 8.60
N ALA A 191 -8.80 -3.13 9.68
CA ALA A 191 -9.67 -3.18 10.86
C ALA A 191 -11.11 -2.77 10.52
N LYS A 192 -11.28 -1.76 9.65
CA LYS A 192 -12.57 -1.31 9.15
C LYS A 192 -13.20 -2.35 8.22
N ALA A 193 -12.42 -2.94 7.31
CA ALA A 193 -12.89 -4.02 6.43
C ALA A 193 -13.41 -5.23 7.22
N LYS A 194 -12.79 -5.58 8.33
CA LYS A 194 -13.26 -6.67 9.22
C LYS A 194 -14.62 -6.41 9.87
N GLN A 195 -15.05 -5.16 9.94
CA GLN A 195 -16.36 -4.75 10.49
C GLN A 195 -17.41 -4.55 9.38
N ALA A 196 -16.97 -4.51 8.12
CA ALA A 196 -17.85 -4.28 6.98
C ALA A 196 -18.65 -5.54 6.63
N ASP A 197 -19.84 -5.35 6.08
CA ASP A 197 -20.64 -6.44 5.55
C ASP A 197 -20.08 -6.98 4.23
N LEU A 198 -20.53 -8.15 3.82
CA LEU A 198 -20.05 -8.81 2.60
C LEU A 198 -20.36 -7.97 1.33
N SER A 199 -21.45 -7.20 1.31
CA SER A 199 -21.80 -6.33 0.20
C SER A 199 -20.77 -5.22 0.02
N THR A 200 -20.40 -4.57 1.12
CA THR A 200 -19.35 -3.54 1.14
C THR A 200 -18.00 -4.11 0.69
N LEU A 201 -17.61 -5.29 1.19
CA LEU A 201 -16.36 -5.95 0.79
C LEU A 201 -16.36 -6.36 -0.69
N THR A 202 -17.49 -6.82 -1.21
CA THR A 202 -17.63 -7.16 -2.64
C THR A 202 -17.55 -5.90 -3.51
N SER A 203 -18.17 -4.81 -3.08
CA SER A 203 -18.10 -3.51 -3.77
C SER A 203 -16.66 -2.98 -3.78
N LEU A 204 -15.96 -3.07 -2.64
CA LEU A 204 -14.55 -2.68 -2.54
C LEU A 204 -13.67 -3.53 -3.47
N ALA A 205 -13.84 -4.86 -3.46
CA ALA A 205 -13.08 -5.76 -4.33
C ALA A 205 -13.33 -5.45 -5.83
N GLY A 206 -14.58 -5.23 -6.21
CA GLY A 206 -14.94 -4.84 -7.58
C GLY A 206 -14.32 -3.51 -8.00
N TYR A 207 -14.37 -2.50 -7.13
CA TYR A 207 -13.74 -1.21 -7.35
C TYR A 207 -12.22 -1.35 -7.53
N MET A 208 -11.56 -2.07 -6.61
CA MET A 208 -10.11 -2.25 -6.62
C MET A 208 -9.62 -2.88 -7.92
N VAL A 209 -10.26 -3.96 -8.38
CA VAL A 209 -9.85 -4.65 -9.60
C VAL A 209 -10.06 -3.80 -10.87
N GLN A 210 -11.06 -2.90 -10.87
CA GLN A 210 -11.36 -2.03 -12.01
C GLN A 210 -10.49 -0.78 -12.08
N GLU A 211 -10.19 -0.17 -10.92
CA GLU A 211 -9.61 1.18 -10.84
C GLU A 211 -8.11 1.19 -10.57
N ILE A 212 -7.51 0.04 -10.23
CA ILE A 212 -6.07 -0.04 -9.99
C ILE A 212 -5.39 -0.94 -11.04
N SER A 213 -4.11 -0.69 -11.29
CA SER A 213 -3.30 -1.61 -12.09
C SER A 213 -2.81 -2.75 -11.21
N THR A 214 -3.30 -3.96 -11.44
CA THR A 214 -2.98 -5.12 -10.62
C THR A 214 -2.98 -6.42 -11.43
N SER A 215 -2.19 -7.40 -10.99
CA SER A 215 -2.29 -8.80 -11.43
C SER A 215 -3.23 -9.62 -10.55
N VAL A 216 -3.65 -9.09 -9.39
CA VAL A 216 -4.58 -9.75 -8.47
C VAL A 216 -5.98 -9.78 -9.08
N GLY A 217 -6.56 -10.97 -9.21
CA GLY A 217 -7.90 -11.16 -9.76
C GLY A 217 -9.00 -11.12 -8.71
N VAL A 218 -10.25 -11.01 -9.16
CA VAL A 218 -11.43 -11.10 -8.26
C VAL A 218 -11.47 -12.44 -7.55
N ASP A 219 -11.08 -13.53 -8.23
CA ASP A 219 -11.04 -14.87 -7.66
C ASP A 219 -10.00 -15.02 -6.53
N ASP A 220 -8.97 -14.18 -6.50
CA ASP A 220 -7.99 -14.12 -5.42
C ASP A 220 -8.54 -13.35 -4.21
N VAL A 221 -9.29 -12.28 -4.45
CA VAL A 221 -9.79 -11.37 -3.40
C VAL A 221 -11.05 -11.90 -2.71
N LEU A 222 -11.97 -12.55 -3.45
CA LEU A 222 -13.23 -13.04 -2.88
C LEU A 222 -13.05 -14.03 -1.72
N PRO A 223 -12.11 -14.98 -1.75
CA PRO A 223 -11.83 -15.84 -0.59
C PRO A 223 -11.34 -15.04 0.62
N LEU A 224 -10.51 -14.00 0.40
CA LEU A 224 -10.05 -13.12 1.48
C LEU A 224 -11.22 -12.36 2.12
N ALA A 225 -12.13 -11.83 1.31
CA ALA A 225 -13.31 -11.11 1.78
C ALA A 225 -14.25 -12.02 2.61
N LYS A 226 -14.43 -13.27 2.20
CA LYS A 226 -15.26 -14.26 2.94
C LYS A 226 -14.66 -14.63 4.29
N ASP A 227 -13.34 -14.72 4.37
CA ASP A 227 -12.60 -15.12 5.58
C ASP A 227 -11.89 -13.92 6.23
N ILE A 228 -12.38 -12.69 6.01
CA ILE A 228 -11.70 -11.45 6.43
C ILE A 228 -11.34 -11.44 7.92
N GLY A 229 -12.15 -12.08 8.76
CA GLY A 229 -11.90 -12.20 10.19
C GLY A 229 -10.61 -12.93 10.57
N LYS A 230 -10.11 -13.82 9.70
CA LYS A 230 -8.87 -14.56 9.88
C LYS A 230 -7.62 -13.66 9.77
N TYR A 231 -7.68 -12.65 8.89
CA TYR A 231 -6.52 -11.85 8.56
C TYR A 231 -6.23 -10.79 9.61
N HIS A 232 -4.96 -10.61 9.94
CA HIS A 232 -4.49 -9.62 10.92
C HIS A 232 -3.09 -9.12 10.54
N ILE A 233 -2.82 -7.86 10.86
CA ILE A 233 -1.49 -7.30 10.70
C ILE A 233 -0.60 -7.84 11.81
N GLY A 234 0.49 -8.48 11.43
CA GLY A 234 1.58 -8.89 12.30
C GLY A 234 2.69 -7.85 12.35
N GLU A 235 3.91 -8.26 12.06
CA GLU A 235 5.05 -7.34 12.05
C GLU A 235 4.98 -6.35 10.89
N THR A 236 5.35 -5.10 11.18
CA THR A 236 5.56 -4.06 10.16
C THR A 236 6.96 -3.49 10.28
N ALA A 237 7.60 -3.21 9.16
CA ALA A 237 8.97 -2.71 9.14
C ALA A 237 9.22 -1.78 7.95
N GLY A 238 10.35 -1.06 8.02
CA GLY A 238 10.91 -0.32 6.89
C GLY A 238 12.25 -0.91 6.49
N PHE A 239 12.46 -1.13 5.21
CA PHE A 239 13.72 -1.60 4.64
C PHE A 239 14.49 -0.44 3.99
N PRO A 240 15.82 -0.34 4.19
CA PRO A 240 16.70 -1.22 4.95
C PRO A 240 16.49 -1.14 6.48
N PHE A 241 16.63 -2.29 7.15
CA PHE A 241 16.48 -2.35 8.62
C PHE A 241 17.62 -1.62 9.34
N SER A 242 18.86 -1.80 8.84
CA SER A 242 20.01 -0.97 9.20
C SER A 242 20.33 -0.07 8.02
N ARG A 243 20.52 1.22 8.26
CA ARG A 243 20.64 2.18 7.17
C ARG A 243 21.44 3.40 7.55
N GLN A 244 22.03 4.00 6.53
CA GLN A 244 22.67 5.31 6.61
C GLN A 244 22.08 6.22 5.52
N THR A 245 22.05 7.52 5.78
CA THR A 245 21.75 8.52 4.76
C THR A 245 23.05 9.14 4.30
N MET A 246 23.31 9.12 2.99
CA MET A 246 24.54 9.68 2.42
C MET A 246 24.29 10.25 1.02
N LYS A 247 25.20 11.11 0.58
CA LYS A 247 25.22 11.59 -0.81
C LYS A 247 25.96 10.61 -1.70
N ILE A 248 25.31 10.24 -2.81
CA ILE A 248 25.93 9.50 -3.91
C ILE A 248 25.85 10.41 -5.14
N GLY A 249 26.97 11.01 -5.51
CA GLY A 249 26.99 12.10 -6.49
C GLY A 249 26.20 13.30 -5.98
N LYS A 250 25.11 13.66 -6.69
CA LYS A 250 24.21 14.77 -6.32
C LYS A 250 22.95 14.30 -5.58
N MET A 251 22.78 13.00 -5.39
CA MET A 251 21.57 12.40 -4.82
C MET A 251 21.73 12.17 -3.32
N ASP A 252 20.75 12.56 -2.53
CA ASP A 252 20.61 12.11 -1.14
C ASP A 252 19.95 10.72 -1.17
N CYS A 253 20.68 9.71 -0.68
CA CYS A 253 20.28 8.31 -0.75
C CYS A 253 20.22 7.68 0.64
N VAL A 254 19.37 6.67 0.78
CA VAL A 254 19.40 5.70 1.88
C VAL A 254 20.23 4.51 1.42
N VAL A 255 21.18 4.09 2.23
CA VAL A 255 22.09 2.97 1.93
C VAL A 255 21.92 1.90 3.01
N PRO A 256 21.75 0.61 2.63
CA PRO A 256 21.71 -0.52 3.56
C PRO A 256 22.97 -0.66 4.41
#